data_f8462e2cb00ef703f7ddce35eb39b3a3
#
_entry.id   f8462e2cb00ef703f7ddce35eb39b3a3
#
_cell.length_a   1.000
_cell.length_b   1.000
_cell.length_c   1.000
_cell.angle_alpha   90.00
_cell.angle_beta   90.00
_cell.angle_gamma   90.00
#
_symmetry.space_group_name_H-M   'P 1'
#
loop_
_entity.id
_entity.type
_entity.pdbx_description
1 polymer ?
#
loop_
_entity_poly.entity_id
_entity_poly.type
_entity_poly.pdbx_seq_one_letter_code
_entity_poly.pdbx_strand_id
1 'polypeptide(L)'
;MTATIRALAAAAGLALAGTSAPAFSAPNDYTFEPVKPDVKNGTGSELAVRIVHKPTGKPVEGVVLFRTRLDMSPDSMDEMTAKHAAQPSKEPGVYKFRADLTMAGGWALKLMAKVPGEKETVQATVVFRAK
;
A
#
# COMPACT_ATOMS: atom_id res chain seq x y z
N MET A 1 30.77 56.22 17.43
CA MET A 1 30.44 55.77 17.32
C MET A 1 29.70 54.89 17.23
N THR A 2 29.48 54.42 17.22
CA THR A 2 29.07 53.79 17.11
C THR A 2 28.47 52.80 16.97
N ALA A 3 28.21 52.32 16.95
CA ALA A 3 27.76 51.49 16.74
C ALA A 3 27.18 50.61 16.57
N THR A 4 26.98 50.22 16.50
CA THR A 4 26.53 49.49 16.33
C THR A 4 25.91 48.53 16.21
N ILE A 5 25.62 48.10 16.22
CA ILE A 5 25.08 47.29 16.09
C ILE A 5 24.63 46.32 15.89
N ARG A 6 24.56 45.88 15.83
CA ARG A 6 24.14 45.11 15.63
C ARG A 6 23.51 44.17 15.59
N ALA A 7 23.22 43.73 15.64
CA ALA A 7 22.76 42.98 15.56
C ALA A 7 22.28 42.06 15.33
N LEU A 8 22.11 41.64 15.17
CA LEU A 8 21.71 40.89 14.92
C LEU A 8 21.15 39.93 14.88
N ALA A 9 20.87 39.61 14.86
CA ALA A 9 20.47 38.87 14.76
C ALA A 9 20.05 37.92 14.61
N ALA A 10 19.85 37.50 14.52
CA ALA A 10 19.58 36.73 14.38
C ALA A 10 19.03 35.80 14.28
N ALA A 11 18.68 35.47 14.21
CA ALA A 11 18.26 34.78 14.09
C ALA A 11 17.83 33.77 13.91
N ALA A 12 17.66 33.47 13.86
CA ALA A 12 17.37 32.78 13.72
C ALA A 12 16.91 31.74 13.61
N GLY A 13 16.58 31.44 13.63
CA GLY A 13 16.24 30.56 13.48
C GLY A 13 15.79 29.63 13.33
N LEU A 14 15.67 29.39 13.24
CA LEU A 14 15.34 28.60 13.02
C LEU A 14 14.85 27.63 13.08
N ALA A 15 14.70 27.35 13.19
CA ALA A 15 14.38 26.54 13.25
C ALA A 15 13.98 25.66 12.97
N LEU A 16 13.76 25.38 12.86
CA LEU A 16 13.43 24.59 12.58
C LEU A 16 13.18 23.59 12.68
N ALA A 17 13.32 23.39 12.75
CA ALA A 17 13.37 22.66 12.78
C ALA A 17 12.92 21.70 12.94
N GLY A 18 12.63 21.50 13.11
CA GLY A 18 12.31 20.70 13.27
C GLY A 18 11.85 19.85 13.07
N THR A 19 11.62 19.75 12.80
CA THR A 19 11.26 19.10 12.43
C THR A 19 11.29 17.97 12.44
N SER A 20 11.67 17.62 12.76
CA SER A 20 11.88 16.66 12.79
C SER A 20 11.22 15.74 12.73
N ALA A 21 11.20 15.76 12.16
CA ALA A 21 10.31 14.79 11.75
C ALA A 21 10.54 13.45 12.34
N PRO A 22 9.52 12.88 12.75
CA PRO A 22 9.64 11.53 13.23
C PRO A 22 10.09 10.60 12.13
N ALA A 23 10.69 9.53 12.50
CA ALA A 23 11.18 8.54 11.59
C ALA A 23 10.06 7.58 11.12
N PHE A 24 8.81 7.96 11.26
CA PHE A 24 7.71 7.09 10.85
C PHE A 24 7.50 7.16 9.36
N SER A 25 7.29 6.02 8.73
CA SER A 25 6.81 5.98 7.36
C SER A 25 5.34 6.37 7.34
N ALA A 26 4.92 7.11 6.35
CA ALA A 26 3.53 7.42 6.15
C ALA A 26 2.84 6.26 5.45
N PRO A 27 1.52 6.11 5.59
CA PRO A 27 0.83 5.05 4.86
C PRO A 27 1.03 5.10 3.36
N ASN A 28 1.24 6.28 2.78
CA ASN A 28 1.48 6.40 1.35
C ASN A 28 2.94 6.15 0.95
N ASP A 29 3.79 5.76 1.89
CA ASP A 29 5.15 5.35 1.57
C ASP A 29 5.22 3.93 1.03
N TYR A 30 4.09 3.28 0.85
CA TYR A 30 4.03 1.90 0.39
C TYR A 30 3.32 1.84 -0.94
N THR A 31 3.83 0.99 -1.84
CA THR A 31 3.12 0.65 -3.07
C THR A 31 2.56 -0.76 -2.95
N PHE A 32 1.35 -0.92 -3.42
CA PHE A 32 0.68 -2.22 -3.51
C PHE A 32 0.40 -2.44 -4.98
N GLU A 33 1.11 -3.38 -5.58
CA GLU A 33 1.06 -3.58 -7.01
C GLU A 33 0.68 -5.01 -7.36
N PRO A 34 -0.09 -5.21 -8.44
CA PRO A 34 -0.33 -6.58 -8.88
C PRO A 34 0.95 -7.12 -9.50
N VAL A 35 1.34 -8.33 -9.13
CA VAL A 35 2.49 -8.99 -9.74
C VAL A 35 2.16 -9.29 -11.20
N LYS A 36 0.94 -9.75 -11.45
CA LYS A 36 0.41 -9.95 -12.79
C LYS A 36 -0.95 -9.29 -12.86
N PRO A 37 -1.05 -8.15 -13.57
CA PRO A 37 -2.34 -7.46 -13.68
C PRO A 37 -3.41 -8.27 -14.40
N ASP A 38 -3.01 -9.07 -15.38
CA ASP A 38 -3.93 -9.91 -16.13
C ASP A 38 -3.97 -11.30 -15.51
N VAL A 39 -5.16 -11.76 -15.21
CA VAL A 39 -5.36 -13.06 -14.59
C VAL A 39 -6.50 -13.79 -15.33
N LYS A 40 -6.59 -15.08 -15.13
CA LYS A 40 -7.68 -15.85 -15.70
C LYS A 40 -8.92 -15.67 -14.86
N ASN A 41 -10.08 -15.55 -15.53
CA ASN A 41 -11.30 -15.63 -14.78
C ASN A 41 -11.57 -17.12 -14.45
N GLY A 42 -12.40 -17.36 -13.47
CA GLY A 42 -12.76 -18.71 -13.07
C GLY A 42 -12.43 -18.98 -11.62
N THR A 43 -12.59 -20.24 -11.25
CA THR A 43 -12.39 -20.69 -9.88
C THR A 43 -10.91 -20.84 -9.59
N GLY A 44 -10.48 -20.36 -8.43
CA GLY A 44 -9.12 -20.59 -7.95
C GLY A 44 -8.06 -19.79 -8.66
N SER A 45 -8.41 -18.64 -9.18
CA SER A 45 -7.42 -17.74 -9.80
C SER A 45 -6.47 -17.19 -8.74
N GLU A 46 -5.18 -17.14 -9.09
CA GLU A 46 -4.18 -16.62 -8.18
C GLU A 46 -4.02 -15.12 -8.38
N LEU A 47 -4.16 -14.39 -7.29
CA LEU A 47 -3.90 -12.96 -7.26
C LEU A 47 -2.68 -12.74 -6.38
N ALA A 48 -1.67 -12.05 -6.91
CA ALA A 48 -0.45 -11.79 -6.16
C ALA A 48 -0.23 -10.28 -6.08
N VAL A 49 0.03 -9.81 -4.87
CA VAL A 49 0.27 -8.39 -4.59
C VAL A 49 1.68 -8.24 -4.08
N ARG A 50 2.42 -7.30 -4.67
CA ARG A 50 3.75 -6.94 -4.19
C ARG A 50 3.64 -5.66 -3.39
N ILE A 51 4.17 -5.68 -2.16
CA ILE A 51 4.19 -4.52 -1.29
C ILE A 51 5.63 -4.06 -1.15
N VAL A 52 5.88 -2.80 -1.49
CA VAL A 52 7.22 -2.22 -1.48
C VAL A 52 7.20 -0.93 -0.68
N HIS A 53 8.21 -0.75 0.13
CA HIS A 53 8.46 0.50 0.85
C HIS A 53 9.17 1.46 -0.11
N LYS A 54 8.49 2.52 -0.53
CA LYS A 54 9.00 3.41 -1.56
C LYS A 54 10.33 4.06 -1.20
N PRO A 55 10.51 4.62 0.00
CA PRO A 55 11.77 5.29 0.31
C PRO A 55 12.99 4.41 0.21
N THR A 56 12.86 3.12 0.48
CA THR A 56 14.01 2.20 0.44
C THR A 56 13.99 1.28 -0.77
N GLY A 57 12.85 1.18 -1.47
CA GLY A 57 12.70 0.24 -2.57
C GLY A 57 12.67 -1.22 -2.16
N LYS A 58 12.57 -1.49 -0.87
CA LYS A 58 12.62 -2.87 -0.37
C LYS A 58 11.24 -3.48 -0.24
N PRO A 59 11.12 -4.79 -0.50
CA PRO A 59 9.87 -5.49 -0.24
C PRO A 59 9.55 -5.47 1.25
N VAL A 60 8.27 -5.43 1.56
CA VAL A 60 7.81 -5.37 2.94
C VAL A 60 7.31 -6.73 3.37
N GLU A 61 7.98 -7.31 4.36
CA GLU A 61 7.63 -8.62 4.90
C GLU A 61 6.81 -8.46 6.18
N GLY A 62 6.09 -9.49 6.52
CA GLY A 62 5.37 -9.53 7.79
C GLY A 62 4.13 -8.68 7.85
N VAL A 63 3.60 -8.28 6.71
CA VAL A 63 2.37 -7.50 6.65
C VAL A 63 1.18 -8.42 6.96
N VAL A 64 0.30 -7.95 7.82
CA VAL A 64 -0.94 -8.67 8.11
C VAL A 64 -2.07 -7.97 7.36
N LEU A 65 -2.65 -8.68 6.40
CA LEU A 65 -3.78 -8.20 5.64
C LEU A 65 -5.03 -8.69 6.36
N PHE A 66 -5.53 -7.86 7.28
CA PHE A 66 -6.57 -8.32 8.20
C PHE A 66 -7.99 -8.09 7.68
N ARG A 67 -8.13 -7.30 6.62
CA ARG A 67 -9.43 -7.09 5.98
C ARG A 67 -9.21 -6.98 4.50
N THR A 68 -9.96 -7.75 3.75
CA THR A 68 -9.87 -7.76 2.29
C THR A 68 -11.26 -7.81 1.70
N ARG A 69 -11.42 -7.14 0.56
CA ARG A 69 -12.65 -7.19 -0.21
C ARG A 69 -12.28 -7.23 -1.68
N LEU A 70 -12.91 -8.11 -2.41
CA LEU A 70 -12.67 -8.24 -3.85
C LEU A 70 -13.98 -7.98 -4.57
N ASP A 71 -14.02 -6.92 -5.37
CA ASP A 71 -15.24 -6.53 -6.07
C ASP A 71 -14.93 -5.98 -7.46
N MET A 72 -15.97 -5.78 -8.25
CA MET A 72 -15.84 -5.29 -9.62
C MET A 72 -16.06 -3.78 -9.73
N SER A 73 -15.62 -3.02 -8.72
CA SER A 73 -15.77 -1.57 -8.78
C SER A 73 -15.08 -0.92 -9.99
N PRO A 74 -13.96 -1.44 -10.52
CA PRO A 74 -13.41 -0.86 -11.75
C PRO A 74 -14.38 -0.88 -12.93
N ASP A 75 -15.32 -1.81 -12.94
CA ASP A 75 -16.35 -1.89 -13.99
C ASP A 75 -17.69 -1.34 -13.50
N SER A 76 -17.67 -0.51 -12.46
CA SER A 76 -18.85 0.09 -11.86
C SER A 76 -19.85 -0.93 -11.31
N MET A 77 -19.35 -2.07 -10.90
CA MET A 77 -20.16 -3.15 -10.33
C MET A 77 -19.62 -3.53 -8.96
N ASP A 78 -19.62 -2.58 -8.04
CA ASP A 78 -19.04 -2.78 -6.73
C ASP A 78 -19.83 -3.72 -5.82
N GLU A 79 -21.04 -4.07 -6.21
CA GLU A 79 -21.83 -5.07 -5.50
C GLU A 79 -21.44 -6.51 -5.88
N MET A 80 -20.74 -6.65 -6.99
CA MET A 80 -20.25 -7.97 -7.42
C MET A 80 -18.97 -8.28 -6.68
N THR A 81 -19.06 -9.20 -5.73
CA THR A 81 -17.91 -9.58 -4.92
C THR A 81 -17.51 -11.03 -5.24
N ALA A 82 -16.29 -11.39 -4.91
CA ALA A 82 -15.78 -12.71 -5.12
C ALA A 82 -15.22 -13.28 -3.83
N LYS A 83 -15.40 -14.59 -3.67
CA LYS A 83 -14.74 -15.33 -2.59
C LYS A 83 -13.25 -15.33 -2.85
N HIS A 84 -12.49 -15.13 -1.80
CA HIS A 84 -11.05 -15.18 -1.89
C HIS A 84 -10.47 -15.57 -0.54
N ALA A 85 -9.27 -16.11 -0.58
CA ALA A 85 -8.59 -16.55 0.63
C ALA A 85 -7.10 -16.35 0.45
N ALA A 86 -6.44 -15.97 1.55
CA ALA A 86 -5.01 -15.80 1.55
C ALA A 86 -4.31 -17.14 1.33
N GLN A 87 -3.21 -17.11 0.60
CA GLN A 87 -2.39 -18.27 0.30
C GLN A 87 -0.96 -18.00 0.76
N PRO A 88 -0.21 -19.03 1.13
CA PRO A 88 1.19 -18.84 1.47
C PRO A 88 1.99 -18.36 0.28
N SER A 89 2.98 -17.53 0.55
CA SER A 89 3.90 -17.04 -0.47
C SER A 89 5.31 -17.15 0.08
N LYS A 90 6.23 -17.64 -0.74
CA LYS A 90 7.63 -17.74 -0.37
C LYS A 90 8.45 -16.54 -0.78
N GLU A 91 7.89 -15.67 -1.62
CA GLU A 91 8.61 -14.49 -2.06
C GLU A 91 8.44 -13.35 -1.07
N PRO A 92 9.55 -12.72 -0.64
CA PRO A 92 9.45 -11.58 0.26
C PRO A 92 8.63 -10.45 -0.37
N GLY A 93 7.73 -9.90 0.41
CA GLY A 93 6.91 -8.78 -0.05
C GLY A 93 5.80 -9.13 -1.00
N VAL A 94 5.62 -10.39 -1.33
CA VAL A 94 4.54 -10.86 -2.21
C VAL A 94 3.51 -11.59 -1.38
N TYR A 95 2.26 -11.18 -1.53
CA TYR A 95 1.12 -11.72 -0.78
C TYR A 95 0.13 -12.28 -1.78
N LYS A 96 -0.21 -13.54 -1.63
CA LYS A 96 -1.01 -14.28 -2.60
C LYS A 96 -2.39 -14.57 -2.07
N PHE A 97 -3.34 -14.57 -2.98
CA PHE A 97 -4.73 -14.94 -2.71
C PHE A 97 -5.21 -15.86 -3.80
N ARG A 98 -6.11 -16.74 -3.43
CA ARG A 98 -6.85 -17.54 -4.39
C ARG A 98 -8.27 -16.99 -4.43
N ALA A 99 -8.78 -16.74 -5.61
CA ALA A 99 -10.06 -16.08 -5.78
C ALA A 99 -10.92 -16.77 -6.82
N ASP A 100 -12.22 -16.72 -6.61
CA ASP A 100 -13.18 -17.24 -7.58
C ASP A 100 -13.73 -16.06 -8.37
N LEU A 101 -13.10 -15.79 -9.51
CA LEU A 101 -13.48 -14.68 -10.38
C LEU A 101 -14.55 -15.18 -11.34
N THR A 102 -15.79 -14.83 -11.05
CA THR A 102 -16.94 -15.40 -11.74
C THR A 102 -17.24 -14.75 -13.09
N MET A 103 -16.59 -13.63 -13.38
CA MET A 103 -16.76 -12.94 -14.66
C MET A 103 -15.45 -12.33 -15.08
N ALA A 104 -15.29 -12.15 -16.39
CA ALA A 104 -14.20 -11.35 -16.93
C ALA A 104 -14.45 -9.87 -16.64
N GLY A 105 -13.38 -9.11 -16.49
CA GLY A 105 -13.46 -7.67 -16.23
C GLY A 105 -12.50 -7.24 -15.17
N GLY A 106 -12.67 -6.01 -14.69
CA GLY A 106 -11.81 -5.42 -13.67
C GLY A 106 -12.25 -5.81 -12.28
N TRP A 107 -11.30 -6.31 -11.50
CA TRP A 107 -11.52 -6.68 -10.10
C TRP A 107 -10.60 -5.86 -9.22
N ALA A 108 -11.16 -5.21 -8.22
CA ALA A 108 -10.40 -4.45 -7.25
C ALA A 108 -10.27 -5.25 -5.97
N LEU A 109 -9.05 -5.52 -5.57
CA LEU A 109 -8.75 -6.13 -4.27
C LEU A 109 -8.43 -4.99 -3.31
N LYS A 110 -9.36 -4.75 -2.40
CA LYS A 110 -9.23 -3.68 -1.41
C LYS A 110 -8.69 -4.27 -0.13
N LEU A 111 -7.62 -3.68 0.36
CA LEU A 111 -6.84 -4.25 1.46
C LEU A 111 -6.74 -3.26 2.61
N MET A 112 -6.84 -3.79 3.81
CA MET A 112 -6.44 -3.08 5.02
C MET A 112 -5.30 -3.87 5.65
N ALA A 113 -4.19 -3.20 5.83
CA ALA A 113 -2.94 -3.87 6.20
C ALA A 113 -2.35 -3.28 7.46
N LYS A 114 -1.82 -4.15 8.29
CA LYS A 114 -0.95 -3.78 9.39
C LYS A 114 0.49 -4.05 8.95
N VAL A 115 1.25 -2.98 8.81
CA VAL A 115 2.63 -3.05 8.38
C VAL A 115 3.52 -2.97 9.61
N PRO A 116 4.52 -3.85 9.75
CA PRO A 116 5.41 -3.78 10.90
C PRO A 116 6.07 -2.41 11.01
N GLY A 117 6.02 -1.85 12.21
CA GLY A 117 6.59 -0.53 12.47
C GLY A 117 5.64 0.64 12.22
N GLU A 118 4.48 0.40 11.61
CA GLU A 118 3.49 1.46 11.38
C GLU A 118 2.43 1.42 12.45
N LYS A 119 2.08 2.58 12.95
CA LYS A 119 1.01 2.70 13.95
C LYS A 119 -0.36 2.66 13.33
N GLU A 120 -0.47 3.17 12.12
CA GLU A 120 -1.74 3.29 11.45
C GLU A 120 -1.96 2.17 10.44
N THR A 121 -3.22 1.83 10.24
CA THR A 121 -3.61 0.89 9.21
C THR A 121 -3.33 1.50 7.84
N VAL A 122 -2.73 0.72 6.98
CA VAL A 122 -2.49 1.11 5.59
C VAL A 122 -3.59 0.52 4.74
N GLN A 123 -4.23 1.36 3.93
CA GLN A 123 -5.27 0.93 3.02
C GLN A 123 -4.77 1.00 1.60
N ALA A 124 -5.17 0.04 0.80
CA ALA A 124 -4.76 0.01 -0.60
C ALA A 124 -5.80 -0.70 -1.46
N THR A 125 -5.79 -0.37 -2.73
CA THR A 125 -6.61 -1.04 -3.73
C THR A 125 -5.71 -1.48 -4.86
N VAL A 126 -5.81 -2.75 -5.22
CA VAL A 126 -5.02 -3.34 -6.29
C VAL A 126 -5.99 -3.87 -7.34
N VAL A 127 -5.79 -3.47 -8.58
CA VAL A 127 -6.71 -3.82 -9.66
C VAL A 127 -6.11 -4.93 -10.51
N PHE A 128 -6.92 -5.95 -10.73
CA PHE A 128 -6.60 -7.06 -11.62
C PHE A 128 -7.63 -7.09 -12.74
N ARG A 129 -7.22 -7.56 -13.89
CA ARG A 129 -8.14 -7.73 -15.00
C ARG A 129 -8.27 -9.21 -15.31
N ALA A 130 -9.48 -9.72 -15.16
CA ALA A 130 -9.78 -11.11 -15.45
C ALA A 130 -10.17 -11.25 -16.93
N LYS A 131 -9.55 -12.22 -17.58
CA LYS A 131 -9.77 -12.45 -19.02
C LYS A 131 -10.31 -13.82 -19.32
#